data_d1eeb8c76e38cc2de9a64dfd6b2e87f8
#
_entry.id   d1eeb8c76e38cc2de9a64dfd6b2e87f8
#
_cell.length_a   1.000
_cell.length_b   1.000
_cell.length_c   1.000
_cell.angle_alpha   90.00
_cell.angle_beta   90.00
_cell.angle_gamma   90.00
#
_symmetry.space_group_name_H-M   'P 1'
#
loop_
_entity.id
_entity.type
_entity.pdbx_description
1 polymer ?
#
loop_
_entity_poly.entity_id
_entity_poly.type
_entity_poly.pdbx_seq_one_letter_code
_entity_poly.pdbx_strand_id
1 'polypeptide(L)'
;MELLLHKFGGQPACTPVPVTLRRCTPDEAPAVYALQNEVHAAMPRPEWFVPSTQEEITEYITNSLCIGAWQGQRLGAFLTFHYCGQDPHNYAAFLGVPQTEWEHWANADSAIVCSDWRGNGLQRKMLEAALPLFPETITHLGATVNPENRYSLNNALASGFVVKARREMYGGYDRYLLEKEL
;
A
#
# COMPACT_ATOMS: atom_id res chain seq x y z
N MET A 1 -13.44 1.53 -10.27
CA MET A 1 -12.81 1.43 -11.62
C MET A 1 -12.75 -0.02 -12.02
N GLU A 2 -13.24 -0.36 -13.20
CA GLU A 2 -13.18 -1.74 -13.73
C GLU A 2 -11.86 -1.98 -14.47
N LEU A 3 -11.27 -3.15 -14.29
CA LEU A 3 -10.03 -3.58 -14.91
C LEU A 3 -10.12 -5.03 -15.40
N LEU A 4 -9.26 -5.38 -16.36
CA LEU A 4 -9.03 -6.75 -16.78
C LEU A 4 -7.60 -7.16 -16.39
N LEU A 5 -7.47 -8.28 -15.69
CA LEU A 5 -6.18 -8.90 -15.41
C LEU A 5 -5.83 -9.83 -16.57
N HIS A 6 -4.68 -9.60 -17.19
CA HIS A 6 -4.17 -10.38 -18.32
C HIS A 6 -3.16 -11.45 -17.91
N LYS A 7 -2.79 -11.49 -16.62
CA LYS A 7 -1.90 -12.50 -16.04
C LYS A 7 -2.55 -13.14 -14.83
N PHE A 8 -2.36 -14.45 -14.69
CA PHE A 8 -2.80 -15.22 -13.53
C PHE A 8 -1.70 -16.22 -13.16
N GLY A 9 -1.30 -16.26 -11.89
CA GLY A 9 -0.17 -17.08 -11.44
C GLY A 9 1.16 -16.75 -12.15
N GLY A 10 1.35 -15.49 -12.59
CA GLY A 10 2.54 -15.04 -13.33
C GLY A 10 2.56 -15.40 -14.82
N GLN A 11 1.56 -16.14 -15.32
CA GLN A 11 1.43 -16.54 -16.72
C GLN A 11 0.32 -15.73 -17.42
N PRO A 12 0.37 -15.58 -18.76
CA PRO A 12 -0.74 -15.02 -19.51
C PRO A 12 -2.05 -15.78 -19.21
N ALA A 13 -3.11 -15.06 -18.85
CA ALA A 13 -4.42 -15.67 -18.61
C ALA A 13 -5.07 -16.07 -19.95
N CYS A 14 -5.61 -17.29 -20.02
CA CYS A 14 -6.37 -17.73 -21.19
C CYS A 14 -7.60 -16.86 -21.44
N THR A 15 -8.22 -16.38 -20.35
CA THR A 15 -9.32 -15.41 -20.37
C THR A 15 -9.00 -14.32 -19.37
N PRO A 16 -9.08 -13.02 -19.76
CA PRO A 16 -8.88 -11.93 -18.83
C PRO A 16 -9.86 -11.99 -17.64
N VAL A 17 -9.35 -11.73 -16.44
CA VAL A 17 -10.13 -11.79 -15.20
C VAL A 17 -10.64 -10.38 -14.90
N PRO A 18 -11.97 -10.13 -14.86
CA PRO A 18 -12.51 -8.83 -14.49
C PRO A 18 -12.35 -8.59 -12.98
N VAL A 19 -11.85 -7.41 -12.61
CA VAL A 19 -11.76 -6.96 -11.22
C VAL A 19 -12.19 -5.52 -11.09
N THR A 20 -12.76 -5.19 -9.94
CA THR A 20 -13.18 -3.83 -9.58
C THR A 20 -12.22 -3.23 -8.56
N LEU A 21 -11.62 -2.07 -8.87
CA LEU A 21 -10.92 -1.26 -7.88
C LEU A 21 -11.93 -0.30 -7.21
N ARG A 22 -12.03 -0.37 -5.90
CA ARG A 22 -12.89 0.50 -5.11
C ARG A 22 -12.36 0.68 -3.69
N ARG A 23 -12.84 1.72 -3.01
CA ARG A 23 -12.61 1.89 -1.57
C ARG A 23 -13.17 0.68 -0.82
N CYS A 24 -12.40 0.19 0.15
CA CYS A 24 -12.87 -0.81 1.12
C CYS A 24 -13.77 -0.16 2.17
N THR A 25 -14.71 -0.94 2.69
CA THR A 25 -15.63 -0.56 3.76
C THR A 25 -15.18 -1.19 5.09
N PRO A 26 -15.53 -0.65 6.27
CA PRO A 26 -15.07 -1.17 7.56
C PRO A 26 -15.41 -2.65 7.81
N ASP A 27 -16.52 -3.14 7.31
CA ASP A 27 -16.92 -4.55 7.40
C ASP A 27 -16.04 -5.49 6.55
N GLU A 28 -15.23 -4.94 5.65
CA GLU A 28 -14.26 -5.69 4.84
C GLU A 28 -12.86 -5.78 5.48
N ALA A 29 -12.64 -5.12 6.64
CA ALA A 29 -11.35 -5.18 7.36
C ALA A 29 -10.88 -6.61 7.65
N PRO A 30 -11.72 -7.59 8.01
CA PRO A 30 -11.30 -8.97 8.16
C PRO A 30 -10.74 -9.60 6.87
N ALA A 31 -11.29 -9.26 5.70
CA ALA A 31 -10.79 -9.76 4.41
C ALA A 31 -9.44 -9.15 4.06
N VAL A 32 -9.23 -7.85 4.34
CA VAL A 32 -7.94 -7.16 4.16
C VAL A 32 -6.88 -7.77 5.07
N TYR A 33 -7.20 -7.99 6.35
CA TYR A 33 -6.30 -8.62 7.31
C TYR A 33 -5.95 -10.07 6.92
N ALA A 34 -6.93 -10.85 6.48
CA ALA A 34 -6.70 -12.22 6.04
C ALA A 34 -5.76 -12.29 4.83
N LEU A 35 -5.98 -11.44 3.81
CA LEU A 35 -5.12 -11.38 2.63
C LEU A 35 -3.70 -10.93 2.98
N GLN A 36 -3.54 -9.95 3.89
CA GLN A 36 -2.23 -9.54 4.39
C GLN A 36 -1.45 -10.72 4.95
N ASN A 37 -2.09 -11.47 5.86
CA ASN A 37 -1.44 -12.57 6.56
C ASN A 37 -1.13 -13.75 5.61
N GLU A 38 -2.04 -14.07 4.68
CA GLU A 38 -1.80 -15.07 3.64
C GLU A 38 -0.54 -14.73 2.82
N VAL A 39 -0.46 -13.49 2.34
CA VAL A 39 0.68 -13.06 1.51
C VAL A 39 1.96 -12.97 2.34
N HIS A 40 1.89 -12.46 3.58
CA HIS A 40 3.05 -12.39 4.47
C HIS A 40 3.61 -13.78 4.81
N ALA A 41 2.75 -14.74 5.14
CA ALA A 41 3.16 -16.13 5.43
C ALA A 41 3.83 -16.82 4.23
N ALA A 42 3.49 -16.42 3.01
CA ALA A 42 4.07 -16.95 1.78
C ALA A 42 5.31 -16.17 1.29
N MET A 43 5.74 -15.12 2.03
CA MET A 43 6.93 -14.36 1.64
C MET A 43 8.21 -15.15 1.87
N PRO A 44 9.16 -15.15 0.92
CA PRO A 44 10.46 -15.81 1.11
C PRO A 44 11.33 -15.10 2.16
N ARG A 45 11.06 -13.85 2.43
CA ARG A 45 11.75 -12.96 3.37
C ARG A 45 10.69 -12.18 4.17
N PRO A 46 10.20 -12.71 5.30
CA PRO A 46 9.15 -12.05 6.10
C PRO A 46 9.54 -10.63 6.57
N GLU A 47 10.83 -10.39 6.82
CA GLU A 47 11.37 -9.09 7.22
C GLU A 47 11.21 -7.97 6.17
N TRP A 48 10.81 -8.30 4.95
CA TRP A 48 10.51 -7.30 3.91
C TRP A 48 9.24 -6.51 4.19
N PHE A 49 8.36 -7.06 5.01
CA PHE A 49 7.07 -6.45 5.34
C PHE A 49 6.79 -6.60 6.84
N VAL A 50 6.33 -5.53 7.47
CA VAL A 50 5.83 -5.55 8.85
C VAL A 50 4.30 -5.49 8.77
N PRO A 51 3.59 -6.57 9.13
CA PRO A 51 2.14 -6.60 9.01
C PRO A 51 1.47 -5.71 10.06
N SER A 52 0.40 -5.02 9.66
CA SER A 52 -0.48 -4.31 10.56
C SER A 52 -1.38 -5.26 11.32
N THR A 53 -1.78 -4.88 12.53
CA THR A 53 -2.81 -5.59 13.31
C THR A 53 -4.19 -5.44 12.66
N GLN A 54 -5.15 -6.25 13.08
CA GLN A 54 -6.52 -6.11 12.59
C GLN A 54 -7.15 -4.79 13.01
N GLU A 55 -6.81 -4.30 14.20
CA GLU A 55 -7.26 -3.03 14.74
C GLU A 55 -6.73 -1.86 13.90
N GLU A 56 -5.44 -1.87 13.55
CA GLU A 56 -4.83 -0.85 12.68
C GLU A 56 -5.47 -0.84 11.29
N ILE A 57 -5.67 -2.02 10.68
CA ILE A 57 -6.35 -2.13 9.37
C ILE A 57 -7.77 -1.57 9.45
N THR A 58 -8.51 -1.88 10.51
CA THR A 58 -9.87 -1.36 10.73
C THR A 58 -9.86 0.16 10.85
N GLU A 59 -8.89 0.69 11.59
CA GLU A 59 -8.70 2.13 11.75
C GLU A 59 -8.36 2.80 10.42
N TYR A 60 -7.42 2.27 9.65
CA TYR A 60 -7.04 2.81 8.33
C TYR A 60 -8.23 2.83 7.35
N ILE A 61 -9.04 1.77 7.32
CA ILE A 61 -10.22 1.71 6.45
C ILE A 61 -11.27 2.74 6.88
N THR A 62 -11.46 2.92 8.19
CA THR A 62 -12.50 3.79 8.77
C THR A 62 -12.11 5.26 8.66
N ASN A 63 -10.90 5.62 9.09
CA ASN A 63 -10.46 6.99 9.30
C ASN A 63 -9.53 7.53 8.22
N SER A 64 -9.08 6.66 7.33
CA SER A 64 -8.15 7.01 6.26
C SER A 64 -8.64 6.44 4.91
N LEU A 65 -7.79 5.76 4.13
CA LEU A 65 -8.16 5.24 2.82
C LEU A 65 -7.59 3.85 2.59
N CYS A 66 -8.42 2.92 2.15
CA CYS A 66 -7.99 1.62 1.62
C CYS A 66 -8.66 1.37 0.28
N ILE A 67 -7.86 1.06 -0.74
CA ILE A 67 -8.34 0.64 -2.07
C ILE A 67 -8.14 -0.86 -2.20
N GLY A 68 -9.20 -1.59 -2.48
CA GLY A 68 -9.18 -3.02 -2.76
C GLY A 68 -9.43 -3.33 -4.23
N ALA A 69 -8.79 -4.39 -4.73
CA ALA A 69 -9.10 -5.01 -6.02
C ALA A 69 -9.94 -6.27 -5.78
N TRP A 70 -11.14 -6.29 -6.33
CA TRP A 70 -12.16 -7.28 -6.04
C TRP A 70 -12.62 -8.04 -7.28
N GLN A 71 -12.76 -9.36 -7.18
CA GLN A 71 -13.48 -10.19 -8.13
C GLN A 71 -14.72 -10.77 -7.41
N GLY A 72 -15.87 -10.17 -7.63
CA GLY A 72 -17.05 -10.46 -6.82
C GLY A 72 -16.78 -10.17 -5.34
N GLN A 73 -16.81 -11.21 -4.50
CA GLN A 73 -16.50 -11.10 -3.06
C GLN A 73 -15.03 -11.43 -2.71
N ARG A 74 -14.23 -11.85 -3.67
CA ARG A 74 -12.82 -12.17 -3.45
C ARG A 74 -11.97 -10.90 -3.52
N LEU A 75 -11.31 -10.54 -2.44
CA LEU A 75 -10.23 -9.55 -2.42
C LEU A 75 -8.93 -10.24 -2.89
N GLY A 76 -8.26 -9.68 -3.87
CA GLY A 76 -6.98 -10.21 -4.35
C GLY A 76 -5.81 -9.22 -4.26
N ALA A 77 -6.10 -7.94 -4.03
CA ALA A 77 -5.08 -6.94 -3.74
C ALA A 77 -5.67 -5.79 -2.94
N PHE A 78 -4.84 -5.10 -2.15
CA PHE A 78 -5.21 -3.85 -1.50
C PHE A 78 -4.02 -2.91 -1.34
N LEU A 79 -4.33 -1.63 -1.15
CA LEU A 79 -3.39 -0.57 -0.82
C LEU A 79 -4.01 0.30 0.26
N THR A 80 -3.35 0.39 1.43
CA THR A 80 -3.78 1.22 2.55
C THR A 80 -2.97 2.51 2.61
N PHE A 81 -3.65 3.56 3.02
CA PHE A 81 -3.06 4.84 3.39
C PHE A 81 -3.50 5.19 4.80
N HIS A 82 -2.59 5.76 5.57
CA HIS A 82 -2.85 6.21 6.93
C HIS A 82 -2.64 7.73 7.00
N TYR A 83 -3.68 8.45 7.41
CA TYR A 83 -3.63 9.89 7.65
C TYR A 83 -3.16 10.14 9.07
N CYS A 84 -1.84 10.07 9.27
CA CYS A 84 -1.21 10.08 10.59
C CYS A 84 -1.37 11.42 11.33
N GLY A 85 -1.62 12.53 10.62
CA GLY A 85 -1.65 13.85 11.24
C GLY A 85 -0.38 14.12 12.05
N GLN A 86 -0.54 14.44 13.34
CA GLN A 86 0.56 14.77 14.25
C GLN A 86 1.20 13.54 14.94
N ASP A 87 0.86 12.30 14.52
CA ASP A 87 1.45 11.09 15.08
C ASP A 87 2.96 11.05 14.75
N PRO A 88 3.85 10.75 15.73
CA PRO A 88 5.29 10.63 15.49
C PRO A 88 5.68 9.48 14.54
N HIS A 89 4.76 8.54 14.26
CA HIS A 89 4.94 7.49 13.22
C HIS A 89 4.65 7.98 11.80
N ASN A 90 4.24 9.25 11.63
CA ASN A 90 4.16 9.86 10.31
C ASN A 90 5.52 9.83 9.63
N TYR A 91 5.59 9.34 8.39
CA TYR A 91 6.88 9.24 7.67
C TYR A 91 7.51 10.62 7.41
N ALA A 92 6.72 11.69 7.40
CA ALA A 92 7.22 13.07 7.40
C ALA A 92 8.21 13.33 8.55
N ALA A 93 7.91 12.84 9.77
CA ALA A 93 8.78 12.99 10.93
C ALA A 93 10.15 12.34 10.69
N PHE A 94 10.15 11.14 10.12
CA PHE A 94 11.39 10.41 9.81
C PHE A 94 12.19 11.04 8.67
N LEU A 95 11.55 11.84 7.81
CA LEU A 95 12.21 12.61 6.76
C LEU A 95 12.70 13.99 7.23
N GLY A 96 12.43 14.35 8.49
CA GLY A 96 12.84 15.63 9.07
C GLY A 96 11.98 16.82 8.61
N VAL A 97 10.77 16.54 8.12
CA VAL A 97 9.79 17.57 7.76
C VAL A 97 9.33 18.29 9.04
N PRO A 98 9.19 19.63 9.03
CA PRO A 98 8.66 20.36 10.18
C PRO A 98 7.29 19.82 10.63
N GLN A 99 7.06 19.72 11.92
CA GLN A 99 5.82 19.16 12.47
C GLN A 99 4.56 19.91 11.99
N THR A 100 4.69 21.21 11.70
CA THR A 100 3.60 22.02 11.14
C THR A 100 3.11 21.55 9.76
N GLU A 101 3.90 20.75 9.05
CA GLU A 101 3.58 20.24 7.72
C GLU A 101 3.07 18.79 7.74
N TRP A 102 3.11 18.08 8.88
CA TRP A 102 2.78 16.67 8.95
C TRP A 102 1.33 16.35 8.58
N GLU A 103 0.40 17.28 8.81
CA GLU A 103 -1.01 17.11 8.44
C GLU A 103 -1.24 17.04 6.92
N HIS A 104 -0.24 17.45 6.12
CA HIS A 104 -0.27 17.36 4.66
C HIS A 104 0.26 16.02 4.12
N TRP A 105 0.62 15.11 5.00
CA TRP A 105 1.22 13.81 4.66
C TRP A 105 0.28 12.65 4.99
N ALA A 106 0.32 11.63 4.09
CA ALA A 106 -0.22 10.32 4.40
C ALA A 106 0.86 9.25 4.21
N ASN A 107 0.86 8.25 5.08
CA ASN A 107 1.69 7.07 4.90
C ASN A 107 1.01 6.12 3.89
N ALA A 108 1.65 5.79 2.78
CA ALA A 108 1.30 4.63 1.96
C ALA A 108 1.85 3.39 2.69
N ASP A 109 0.99 2.80 3.53
CA ASP A 109 1.40 1.86 4.56
C ASP A 109 1.62 0.45 4.01
N SER A 110 0.58 -0.15 3.45
CA SER A 110 0.60 -1.55 2.98
C SER A 110 0.14 -1.67 1.54
N ALA A 111 0.93 -2.32 0.69
CA ALA A 111 0.61 -2.64 -0.70
C ALA A 111 0.73 -4.15 -0.92
N ILE A 112 -0.37 -4.86 -0.91
CA ILE A 112 -0.44 -6.31 -0.98
C ILE A 112 -1.13 -6.75 -2.27
N VAL A 113 -0.57 -7.77 -2.93
CA VAL A 113 -1.15 -8.44 -4.10
C VAL A 113 -0.97 -9.94 -3.94
N CYS A 114 -2.06 -10.71 -3.98
CA CYS A 114 -2.01 -12.16 -3.95
C CYS A 114 -1.17 -12.70 -5.12
N SER A 115 -0.60 -13.90 -4.97
CA SER A 115 0.29 -14.51 -5.97
C SER A 115 -0.33 -14.57 -7.37
N ASP A 116 -1.62 -14.95 -7.43
CA ASP A 116 -2.33 -15.16 -8.68
C ASP A 116 -2.45 -13.89 -9.54
N TRP A 117 -2.53 -12.71 -8.88
CA TRP A 117 -2.79 -11.44 -9.56
C TRP A 117 -1.56 -10.59 -9.79
N ARG A 118 -0.37 -11.08 -9.39
CA ARG A 118 0.90 -10.39 -9.63
C ARG A 118 1.18 -10.20 -11.12
N GLY A 119 1.99 -9.18 -11.43
CA GLY A 119 2.39 -8.87 -12.81
C GLY A 119 1.35 -8.07 -13.63
N ASN A 120 0.22 -7.66 -13.02
CA ASN A 120 -0.81 -6.83 -13.67
C ASN A 120 -0.70 -5.33 -13.33
N GLY A 121 0.33 -4.90 -12.61
CA GLY A 121 0.52 -3.50 -12.22
C GLY A 121 -0.53 -2.98 -11.22
N LEU A 122 -1.15 -3.88 -10.43
CA LEU A 122 -2.26 -3.53 -9.54
C LEU A 122 -1.88 -2.48 -8.51
N GLN A 123 -0.67 -2.54 -7.94
CA GLN A 123 -0.22 -1.54 -6.96
C GLN A 123 -0.31 -0.12 -7.52
N ARG A 124 0.22 0.11 -8.74
CA ARG A 124 0.13 1.41 -9.39
C ARG A 124 -1.31 1.80 -9.71
N LYS A 125 -2.10 0.87 -10.25
CA LYS A 125 -3.51 1.11 -10.58
C LYS A 125 -4.37 1.44 -9.36
N MET A 126 -4.09 0.81 -8.21
CA MET A 126 -4.75 1.14 -6.95
C MET A 126 -4.35 2.53 -6.44
N LEU A 127 -3.07 2.91 -6.57
CA LEU A 127 -2.65 4.28 -6.27
C LEU A 127 -3.35 5.29 -7.18
N GLU A 128 -3.39 5.06 -8.49
CA GLU A 128 -4.11 5.92 -9.43
C GLU A 128 -5.61 6.05 -9.07
N ALA A 129 -6.24 4.96 -8.63
CA ALA A 129 -7.63 4.97 -8.17
C ALA A 129 -7.80 5.71 -6.82
N ALA A 130 -6.76 5.77 -5.99
CA ALA A 130 -6.77 6.47 -4.71
C ALA A 130 -6.64 8.00 -4.86
N LEU A 131 -5.87 8.48 -5.85
CA LEU A 131 -5.54 9.90 -6.01
C LEU A 131 -6.76 10.84 -5.91
N PRO A 132 -7.89 10.61 -6.61
CA PRO A 132 -9.06 11.50 -6.53
C PRO A 132 -9.84 11.39 -5.22
N LEU A 133 -9.46 10.48 -4.32
CA LEU A 133 -10.15 10.22 -3.04
C LEU A 133 -9.40 10.80 -1.84
N PHE A 134 -8.20 11.32 -2.03
CA PHE A 134 -7.48 12.01 -0.97
C PHE A 134 -8.16 13.33 -0.63
N PRO A 135 -8.20 13.72 0.66
CA PRO A 135 -8.52 15.10 1.04
C PRO A 135 -7.56 16.09 0.36
N GLU A 136 -8.04 17.26 -0.01
CA GLU A 136 -7.21 18.32 -0.63
C GLU A 136 -6.04 18.77 0.26
N THR A 137 -6.14 18.53 1.57
CA THR A 137 -5.09 18.80 2.54
C THR A 137 -3.89 17.86 2.40
N ILE A 138 -4.08 16.64 1.86
CA ILE A 138 -2.99 15.68 1.66
C ILE A 138 -2.30 15.98 0.34
N THR A 139 -1.07 16.43 0.43
CA THR A 139 -0.25 16.81 -0.73
C THR A 139 1.00 15.94 -0.91
N HIS A 140 1.30 15.09 0.10
CA HIS A 140 2.47 14.22 0.09
C HIS A 140 2.13 12.82 0.55
N LEU A 141 2.75 11.83 -0.07
CA LEU A 141 2.76 10.44 0.39
C LEU A 141 4.15 10.05 0.83
N GLY A 142 4.25 9.51 2.03
CA GLY A 142 5.43 8.79 2.49
C GLY A 142 5.26 7.28 2.28
N ALA A 143 6.34 6.57 2.00
CA ALA A 143 6.35 5.10 1.94
C ALA A 143 7.66 4.54 2.49
N THR A 144 7.64 3.29 2.94
CA THR A 144 8.85 2.56 3.32
C THR A 144 8.98 1.28 2.51
N VAL A 145 10.21 0.96 2.12
CA VAL A 145 10.52 -0.27 1.37
C VAL A 145 11.82 -0.87 1.88
N ASN A 146 11.85 -2.18 2.12
CA ASN A 146 13.10 -2.88 2.39
C ASN A 146 14.00 -2.80 1.14
N PRO A 147 15.30 -2.41 1.27
CA PRO A 147 16.21 -2.25 0.13
C PRO A 147 16.39 -3.50 -0.74
N GLU A 148 16.21 -4.69 -0.17
CA GLU A 148 16.31 -5.96 -0.90
C GLU A 148 15.01 -6.31 -1.65
N ASN A 149 13.87 -5.72 -1.27
CA ASN A 149 12.60 -5.93 -1.95
C ASN A 149 12.51 -5.09 -3.24
N ARG A 150 13.29 -5.51 -4.24
CA ARG A 150 13.38 -4.81 -5.53
C ARG A 150 12.04 -4.70 -6.25
N TYR A 151 11.13 -5.66 -6.05
CA TYR A 151 9.80 -5.60 -6.66
C TYR A 151 8.97 -4.43 -6.12
N SER A 152 8.93 -4.28 -4.78
CA SER A 152 8.24 -3.17 -4.14
C SER A 152 8.90 -1.84 -4.49
N LEU A 153 10.24 -1.77 -4.43
CA LEU A 153 10.99 -0.57 -4.76
C LEU A 153 10.72 -0.10 -6.20
N ASN A 154 10.85 -1.00 -7.18
CA ASN A 154 10.60 -0.67 -8.57
C ASN A 154 9.16 -0.21 -8.83
N ASN A 155 8.17 -0.82 -8.16
CA ASN A 155 6.79 -0.39 -8.26
C ASN A 155 6.58 1.02 -7.67
N ALA A 156 7.18 1.31 -6.51
CA ALA A 156 7.10 2.64 -5.90
C ALA A 156 7.75 3.71 -6.81
N LEU A 157 8.97 3.45 -7.31
CA LEU A 157 9.67 4.37 -8.24
C LEU A 157 8.86 4.58 -9.53
N ALA A 158 8.30 3.51 -10.12
CA ALA A 158 7.45 3.61 -11.32
C ALA A 158 6.12 4.33 -11.06
N SER A 159 5.72 4.47 -9.78
CA SER A 159 4.54 5.23 -9.35
C SER A 159 4.86 6.68 -8.97
N GLY A 160 6.10 7.13 -9.20
CA GLY A 160 6.54 8.51 -8.97
C GLY A 160 7.06 8.80 -7.57
N PHE A 161 7.28 7.76 -6.74
CA PHE A 161 7.99 7.95 -5.48
C PHE A 161 9.49 8.15 -5.72
N VAL A 162 10.13 8.92 -4.85
CA VAL A 162 11.58 9.18 -4.84
C VAL A 162 12.16 8.74 -3.51
N VAL A 163 13.29 8.03 -3.53
CA VAL A 163 14.01 7.68 -2.31
C VAL A 163 14.64 8.93 -1.72
N LYS A 164 14.29 9.25 -0.48
CA LYS A 164 14.79 10.44 0.26
C LYS A 164 15.80 10.09 1.34
N ALA A 165 15.65 8.92 1.98
CA ALA A 165 16.53 8.49 3.05
C ALA A 165 16.61 6.96 3.13
N ARG A 166 17.60 6.48 3.88
CA ARG A 166 17.71 5.08 4.31
C ARG A 166 18.03 5.07 5.80
N ARG A 167 17.27 4.31 6.58
CA ARG A 167 17.46 4.18 8.02
C ARG A 167 16.82 2.91 8.58
N GLU A 168 17.21 2.58 9.80
CA GLU A 168 16.51 1.53 10.56
C GLU A 168 15.17 2.02 11.06
N MET A 169 14.13 1.17 10.90
CA MET A 169 12.77 1.39 11.35
C MET A 169 12.18 0.08 11.92
N TYR A 170 11.02 0.18 12.59
CA TYR A 170 10.29 -0.98 13.08
C TYR A 170 11.11 -1.92 13.97
N GLY A 171 12.01 -1.36 14.80
CA GLY A 171 12.83 -2.16 15.73
C GLY A 171 14.06 -2.81 15.12
N GLY A 172 14.64 -2.25 14.05
CA GLY A 172 15.92 -2.68 13.48
C GLY A 172 15.87 -3.11 12.02
N TYR A 173 14.75 -2.94 11.34
CA TYR A 173 14.65 -3.25 9.92
C TYR A 173 15.16 -2.10 9.05
N ASP A 174 16.07 -2.42 8.12
CA ASP A 174 16.57 -1.47 7.13
C ASP A 174 15.49 -1.09 6.13
N ARG A 175 15.26 0.21 5.94
CA ARG A 175 14.23 0.76 5.05
C ARG A 175 14.74 1.93 4.24
N TYR A 176 14.37 1.95 2.96
CA TYR A 176 14.28 3.21 2.23
C TYR A 176 13.01 3.94 2.67
N LEU A 177 13.14 5.24 2.93
CA LEU A 177 12.02 6.16 3.03
C LEU A 177 11.86 6.85 1.69
N LEU A 178 10.63 6.81 1.17
CA LEU A 178 10.29 7.39 -0.12
C LEU A 178 9.21 8.46 0.07
N GLU A 179 9.24 9.43 -0.80
CA GLU A 179 8.25 10.50 -0.88
C GLU A 179 7.67 10.57 -2.30
N LYS A 180 6.40 10.90 -2.38
CA LYS A 180 5.71 11.32 -3.61
C LYS A 180 4.89 12.56 -3.30
N GLU A 181 5.12 13.63 -4.08
CA GLU A 181 4.24 14.80 -4.15
C GLU A 181 3.01 14.48 -5.02
N LEU A 182 1.81 14.94 -4.60
CA LEU A 182 0.52 14.67 -5.26
C LEU A 182 0.06 15.82 -6.16
#